data_a4378a1c0a9e90c61ab2690f3bbd9438
#
_entry.id   a4378a1c0a9e90c61ab2690f3bbd9438
#
_cell.length_a   1.000
_cell.length_b   1.000
_cell.length_c   1.000
_cell.angle_alpha   90.00
_cell.angle_beta   90.00
_cell.angle_gamma   90.00
#
_symmetry.space_group_name_H-M   'P 1'
#
loop_
_entity.id
_entity.type
_entity.pdbx_description
1 polymer ?
#
loop_
_entity_poly.entity_id
_entity_poly.type
_entity_poly.pdbx_seq_one_letter_code
_entity_poly.pdbx_strand_id
1 'polypeptide(L)'
;ALKIIDGYDFVIDSKKIKTYSRYMLLAGTGIVVSSISIALYSRINQFLLGAVDSVSSVGIYSVAVTLGTSWGFISQSLITSFYSRIYSEKNDSVSINLAAKLNRLVFFISLLFIAVIFFGGRYILEMLYGPSYISAYIPMVLLSIGSLLSSLGTVAYRFIVKYSGYYFLSKKMSVMLLISIPLSFFLIKPYGITGAACSTIIIEFISLTFMNYFFCKGIIFNMHKASFLKWW
;
A
#
# COMPACT_ATOMS: atom_id res chain seq x y z
N ALA A 1 39.76 -10.65 -16.20
CA ALA A 1 39.50 -11.21 -17.55
C ALA A 1 37.98 -11.21 -17.78
N LEU A 2 37.43 -10.11 -18.31
CA LEU A 2 36.05 -10.05 -18.79
C LEU A 2 36.06 -10.52 -20.26
N LYS A 3 35.35 -11.61 -20.51
CA LYS A 3 35.16 -12.19 -21.83
C LYS A 3 34.42 -11.18 -22.73
N ILE A 4 35.02 -10.91 -23.89
CA ILE A 4 34.41 -10.22 -25.02
C ILE A 4 33.19 -11.05 -25.46
N ILE A 5 32.01 -10.50 -25.32
CA ILE A 5 30.80 -11.04 -25.96
C ILE A 5 30.45 -10.03 -27.04
N ASP A 6 30.58 -10.45 -28.28
CA ASP A 6 30.17 -9.77 -29.53
C ASP A 6 30.57 -8.30 -29.68
N GLY A 7 31.84 -8.05 -30.05
CA GLY A 7 32.23 -6.86 -30.80
C GLY A 7 31.96 -5.47 -30.22
N TYR A 8 31.48 -5.35 -28.99
CA TYR A 8 31.30 -4.09 -28.30
C TYR A 8 32.43 -3.84 -27.31
N ASP A 9 33.34 -2.90 -27.67
CA ASP A 9 34.25 -2.32 -26.70
C ASP A 9 33.48 -1.59 -25.60
N PHE A 10 33.30 -2.26 -24.47
CA PHE A 10 32.75 -1.64 -23.28
C PHE A 10 33.78 -0.66 -22.71
N VAL A 11 33.84 0.57 -23.23
CA VAL A 11 34.60 1.66 -22.62
C VAL A 11 33.92 2.02 -21.30
N ILE A 12 34.46 1.48 -20.21
CA ILE A 12 34.01 1.76 -18.84
C ILE A 12 34.46 3.17 -18.48
N ASP A 13 33.60 4.16 -18.69
CA ASP A 13 33.80 5.52 -18.22
C ASP A 13 33.59 5.56 -16.69
N SER A 14 34.71 5.59 -15.97
CA SER A 14 34.77 5.59 -14.50
C SER A 14 33.95 6.71 -13.85
N LYS A 15 33.82 7.89 -14.53
CA LYS A 15 33.01 9.02 -14.04
C LYS A 15 31.52 8.71 -14.16
N LYS A 16 31.08 8.11 -15.26
CA LYS A 16 29.70 7.69 -15.45
C LYS A 16 29.30 6.61 -14.46
N ILE A 17 30.17 5.61 -14.23
CA ILE A 17 29.92 4.57 -13.22
C ILE A 17 29.69 5.18 -11.85
N LYS A 18 30.56 6.08 -11.40
CA LYS A 18 30.42 6.74 -10.08
C LYS A 18 29.10 7.52 -9.98
N THR A 19 28.70 8.20 -11.04
CA THR A 19 27.44 8.96 -11.08
C THR A 19 26.23 8.05 -11.03
N TYR A 20 26.20 6.99 -11.84
CA TYR A 20 25.12 6.01 -11.84
C TYR A 20 25.06 5.21 -10.54
N SER A 21 26.19 4.78 -9.99
CA SER A 21 26.23 4.09 -8.69
C SER A 21 25.69 4.97 -7.57
N ARG A 22 26.08 6.25 -7.54
CA ARG A 22 25.52 7.20 -6.55
C ARG A 22 24.01 7.39 -6.70
N TYR A 23 23.50 7.52 -7.93
CA TYR A 23 22.07 7.62 -8.19
C TYR A 23 21.33 6.35 -7.75
N MET A 24 21.85 5.18 -8.11
CA MET A 24 21.26 3.88 -7.73
C MET A 24 21.27 3.67 -6.21
N LEU A 25 22.34 4.06 -5.53
CA LEU A 25 22.40 4.00 -4.06
C LEU A 25 21.37 4.93 -3.42
N LEU A 26 21.27 6.19 -3.88
CA LEU A 26 20.29 7.14 -3.34
C LEU A 26 18.85 6.72 -3.61
N ALA A 27 18.55 6.23 -4.80
CA ALA A 27 17.23 5.69 -5.12
C ALA A 27 16.92 4.41 -4.32
N GLY A 28 17.91 3.52 -4.22
CA GLY A 28 17.81 2.27 -3.47
C GLY A 28 17.57 2.51 -1.97
N THR A 29 18.32 3.41 -1.34
CA THR A 29 18.12 3.76 0.08
C THR A 29 16.72 4.36 0.31
N GLY A 30 16.21 5.20 -0.60
CA GLY A 30 14.85 5.73 -0.52
C GLY A 30 13.78 4.62 -0.56
N ILE A 31 13.96 3.62 -1.43
CA ILE A 31 13.05 2.46 -1.50
C ILE A 31 13.14 1.62 -0.23
N VAL A 32 14.36 1.34 0.26
CA VAL A 32 14.57 0.55 1.48
C VAL A 32 13.94 1.23 2.68
N VAL A 33 14.16 2.52 2.89
CA VAL A 33 13.54 3.28 3.99
C VAL A 33 12.02 3.26 3.88
N SER A 34 11.46 3.44 2.67
CA SER A 34 10.01 3.34 2.46
C SER A 34 9.49 1.95 2.82
N SER A 35 10.16 0.88 2.38
CA SER A 35 9.74 -0.50 2.63
C SER A 35 9.82 -0.87 4.11
N ILE A 36 10.88 -0.46 4.81
CA ILE A 36 11.00 -0.65 6.27
C ILE A 36 9.88 0.12 6.99
N SER A 37 9.63 1.37 6.62
CA SER A 37 8.55 2.17 7.23
C SER A 37 7.18 1.51 7.02
N ILE A 38 6.89 1.00 5.83
CA ILE A 38 5.66 0.25 5.54
C ILE A 38 5.56 -1.01 6.38
N ALA A 39 6.63 -1.80 6.47
CA ALA A 39 6.66 -3.03 7.25
C ALA A 39 6.42 -2.76 8.75
N LEU A 40 7.03 -1.71 9.29
CA LEU A 40 6.84 -1.31 10.68
C LEU A 40 5.42 -0.83 10.94
N TYR A 41 4.90 0.12 10.15
CA TYR A 41 3.55 0.63 10.43
C TYR A 41 2.46 -0.42 10.20
N SER A 42 2.65 -1.37 9.28
CA SER A 42 1.69 -2.47 9.07
C SER A 42 1.59 -3.43 10.26
N ARG A 43 2.60 -3.48 11.12
CA ARG A 43 2.65 -4.33 12.32
C ARG A 43 2.43 -3.57 13.63
N ILE A 44 2.46 -2.23 13.58
CA ILE A 44 2.40 -1.41 14.79
C ILE A 44 1.14 -1.69 15.63
N ASN A 45 0.00 -1.95 14.98
CA ASN A 45 -1.25 -2.28 15.66
C ASN A 45 -1.18 -3.58 16.45
N GLN A 46 -0.48 -4.61 15.92
CA GLN A 46 -0.28 -5.88 16.63
C GLN A 46 0.63 -5.69 17.85
N PHE A 47 1.71 -4.90 17.72
CA PHE A 47 2.58 -4.57 18.84
C PHE A 47 1.86 -3.77 19.92
N LEU A 48 1.11 -2.74 19.54
CA LEU A 48 0.38 -1.90 20.48
C LEU A 48 -0.76 -2.66 21.17
N LEU A 49 -1.49 -3.53 20.46
CA LEU A 49 -2.50 -4.40 21.07
C LEU A 49 -1.88 -5.31 22.11
N GLY A 50 -0.73 -5.92 21.84
CA GLY A 50 -0.03 -6.75 22.81
C GLY A 50 0.47 -6.00 24.05
N ALA A 51 0.81 -4.71 23.89
CA ALA A 51 1.32 -3.87 24.96
C ALA A 51 0.20 -3.21 25.80
N VAL A 52 -0.95 -2.87 25.18
CA VAL A 52 -2.00 -2.04 25.79
C VAL A 52 -3.23 -2.86 26.18
N ASP A 53 -3.50 -3.95 25.49
CA ASP A 53 -4.70 -4.78 25.71
C ASP A 53 -4.28 -6.20 26.16
N SER A 54 -4.18 -7.18 25.25
CA SER A 54 -3.84 -8.55 25.61
C SER A 54 -3.27 -9.36 24.43
N VAL A 55 -2.58 -10.45 24.73
CA VAL A 55 -2.12 -11.41 23.72
C VAL A 55 -3.30 -12.06 22.98
N SER A 56 -4.42 -12.30 23.68
CA SER A 56 -5.65 -12.81 23.06
C SER A 56 -6.17 -11.87 21.99
N SER A 57 -6.20 -10.57 22.28
CA SER A 57 -6.62 -9.53 21.30
C SER A 57 -5.71 -9.48 20.08
N VAL A 58 -4.39 -9.72 20.25
CA VAL A 58 -3.46 -9.85 19.10
C VAL A 58 -3.83 -11.05 18.25
N GLY A 59 -4.19 -12.19 18.85
CA GLY A 59 -4.62 -13.38 18.13
C GLY A 59 -5.88 -13.12 17.30
N ILE A 60 -6.92 -12.55 17.91
CA ILE A 60 -8.19 -12.21 17.25
C ILE A 60 -7.96 -11.19 16.12
N TYR A 61 -7.18 -10.14 16.39
CA TYR A 61 -6.84 -9.14 15.39
C TYR A 61 -6.05 -9.71 14.22
N SER A 62 -5.14 -10.67 14.48
CA SER A 62 -4.36 -11.34 13.43
C SER A 62 -5.23 -12.15 12.47
N VAL A 63 -6.28 -12.81 12.98
CA VAL A 63 -7.29 -13.47 12.14
C VAL A 63 -8.05 -12.45 11.31
N ALA A 64 -8.47 -11.33 11.91
CA ALA A 64 -9.14 -10.25 11.19
C ALA A 64 -8.26 -9.66 10.06
N VAL A 65 -6.96 -9.44 10.32
CA VAL A 65 -5.99 -9.01 9.31
C VAL A 65 -5.88 -10.04 8.19
N THR A 66 -5.66 -11.31 8.52
CA THR A 66 -5.47 -12.37 7.54
C THR A 66 -6.64 -12.49 6.59
N LEU A 67 -7.87 -12.58 7.12
CA LEU A 67 -9.06 -12.72 6.29
C LEU A 67 -9.45 -11.42 5.59
N GLY A 68 -9.37 -10.28 6.29
CA GLY A 68 -9.75 -8.98 5.74
C GLY A 68 -8.84 -8.50 4.61
N THR A 69 -7.57 -8.93 4.58
CA THR A 69 -6.59 -8.49 3.58
C THR A 69 -6.18 -9.58 2.58
N SER A 70 -6.65 -10.82 2.76
CA SER A 70 -6.24 -11.97 1.93
C SER A 70 -6.46 -11.76 0.43
N TRP A 71 -7.55 -11.12 0.03
CA TRP A 71 -7.86 -10.84 -1.36
C TRP A 71 -6.92 -9.79 -2.02
N GLY A 72 -6.13 -9.09 -1.21
CA GLY A 72 -5.19 -8.07 -1.67
C GLY A 72 -4.15 -8.60 -2.67
N PHE A 73 -3.85 -9.92 -2.66
CA PHE A 73 -2.97 -10.54 -3.66
C PHE A 73 -3.52 -10.42 -5.09
N ILE A 74 -4.86 -10.43 -5.26
CA ILE A 74 -5.50 -10.26 -6.58
C ILE A 74 -5.25 -8.85 -7.09
N SER A 75 -5.49 -7.84 -6.24
CA SER A 75 -5.19 -6.45 -6.58
C SER A 75 -3.70 -6.25 -6.91
N GLN A 76 -2.81 -6.86 -6.14
CA GLN A 76 -1.36 -6.76 -6.37
C GLN A 76 -0.92 -7.40 -7.68
N SER A 77 -1.51 -8.54 -8.05
CA SER A 77 -1.25 -9.20 -9.34
C SER A 77 -1.69 -8.35 -10.53
N LEU A 78 -2.88 -7.73 -10.43
CA LEU A 78 -3.37 -6.80 -11.44
C LEU A 78 -2.47 -5.57 -11.56
N ILE A 79 -2.12 -4.95 -10.44
CA ILE A 79 -1.22 -3.78 -10.42
C ILE A 79 0.11 -4.13 -11.10
N THR A 80 0.68 -5.29 -10.79
CA THR A 80 1.95 -5.73 -11.35
C THR A 80 1.85 -5.97 -12.87
N SER A 81 0.76 -6.57 -13.35
CA SER A 81 0.53 -6.82 -14.78
C SER A 81 0.39 -5.54 -15.59
N PHE A 82 -0.29 -4.53 -15.05
CA PHE A 82 -0.50 -3.26 -15.74
C PHE A 82 0.68 -2.29 -15.62
N TYR A 83 1.54 -2.49 -14.63
CA TYR A 83 2.58 -1.53 -14.29
C TYR A 83 3.62 -1.34 -15.40
N SER A 84 4.04 -2.42 -16.08
CA SER A 84 5.01 -2.35 -17.17
C SER A 84 4.54 -1.41 -18.30
N ARG A 85 3.24 -1.51 -18.67
CA ARG A 85 2.63 -0.65 -19.68
C ARG A 85 2.54 0.80 -19.24
N ILE A 86 2.14 1.07 -17.99
CA ILE A 86 2.08 2.42 -17.44
C ILE A 86 3.48 3.05 -17.38
N TYR A 87 4.49 2.25 -17.01
CA TYR A 87 5.85 2.72 -16.87
C TYR A 87 6.51 3.07 -18.20
N SER A 88 6.29 2.25 -19.26
CA SER A 88 6.86 2.46 -20.60
C SER A 88 6.21 3.60 -21.39
N GLU A 89 5.00 4.02 -20.99
CA GLU A 89 4.28 5.08 -21.69
C GLU A 89 4.97 6.44 -21.48
N LYS A 90 5.30 7.11 -22.59
CA LYS A 90 5.99 8.43 -22.58
C LYS A 90 5.03 9.61 -22.48
N ASN A 91 3.79 9.42 -22.92
CA ASN A 91 2.77 10.47 -22.88
C ASN A 91 2.08 10.48 -21.50
N ASP A 92 2.24 11.57 -20.76
CA ASP A 92 1.70 11.70 -19.40
C ASP A 92 0.19 11.58 -19.34
N SER A 93 -0.55 12.12 -20.31
CA SER A 93 -2.01 12.03 -20.35
C SER A 93 -2.50 10.60 -20.57
N VAL A 94 -1.82 9.85 -21.44
CA VAL A 94 -2.11 8.42 -21.67
C VAL A 94 -1.75 7.59 -20.43
N SER A 95 -0.61 7.88 -19.82
CA SER A 95 -0.17 7.22 -18.61
C SER A 95 -1.14 7.43 -17.44
N ILE A 96 -1.63 8.66 -17.24
CA ILE A 96 -2.66 8.99 -16.24
C ILE A 96 -3.94 8.20 -16.51
N ASN A 97 -4.39 8.13 -17.76
CA ASN A 97 -5.60 7.39 -18.12
C ASN A 97 -5.45 5.88 -17.92
N LEU A 98 -4.29 5.29 -18.20
CA LEU A 98 -4.00 3.88 -17.91
C LEU A 98 -4.02 3.60 -16.40
N ALA A 99 -3.38 4.44 -15.60
CA ALA A 99 -3.39 4.33 -14.16
C ALA A 99 -4.81 4.53 -13.58
N ALA A 100 -5.61 5.45 -14.15
CA ALA A 100 -7.00 5.66 -13.79
C ALA A 100 -7.89 4.44 -14.09
N LYS A 101 -7.68 3.78 -15.24
CA LYS A 101 -8.37 2.52 -15.59
C LYS A 101 -8.02 1.41 -14.59
N LEU A 102 -6.73 1.30 -14.24
CA LEU A 102 -6.28 0.33 -13.22
C LEU A 102 -6.90 0.61 -11.85
N ASN A 103 -6.92 1.87 -11.41
CA ASN A 103 -7.58 2.26 -10.17
C ASN A 103 -9.05 1.85 -10.13
N ARG A 104 -9.80 2.07 -11.22
CA ARG A 104 -11.21 1.65 -11.32
C ARG A 104 -11.35 0.14 -11.18
N LEU A 105 -10.52 -0.62 -11.91
CA LEU A 105 -10.55 -2.07 -11.86
C LEU A 105 -10.28 -2.59 -10.45
N VAL A 106 -9.22 -2.07 -9.80
CA VAL A 106 -8.88 -2.40 -8.41
C VAL A 106 -10.01 -2.02 -7.46
N PHE A 107 -10.64 -0.85 -7.63
CA PHE A 107 -11.75 -0.38 -6.81
C PHE A 107 -12.95 -1.34 -6.88
N PHE A 108 -13.42 -1.70 -8.08
CA PHE A 108 -14.58 -2.57 -8.23
C PHE A 108 -14.33 -4.01 -7.76
N ILE A 109 -13.14 -4.55 -8.03
CA ILE A 109 -12.76 -5.87 -7.50
C ILE A 109 -12.71 -5.85 -5.98
N SER A 110 -12.13 -4.81 -5.39
CA SER A 110 -12.08 -4.64 -3.95
C SER A 110 -13.48 -4.55 -3.33
N LEU A 111 -14.39 -3.80 -3.99
CA LEU A 111 -15.76 -3.65 -3.52
C LEU A 111 -16.52 -4.99 -3.49
N LEU A 112 -16.28 -5.83 -4.51
CA LEU A 112 -16.83 -7.19 -4.55
C LEU A 112 -16.38 -8.01 -3.34
N PHE A 113 -15.08 -8.01 -3.04
CA PHE A 113 -14.54 -8.76 -1.89
C PHE A 113 -15.01 -8.19 -0.56
N ILE A 114 -15.11 -6.86 -0.43
CA ILE A 114 -15.67 -6.22 0.77
C ILE A 114 -17.14 -6.69 0.97
N ALA A 115 -17.93 -6.75 -0.09
CA ALA A 115 -19.31 -7.26 -0.01
C ALA A 115 -19.35 -8.74 0.44
N VAL A 116 -18.47 -9.59 -0.10
CA VAL A 116 -18.37 -11.00 0.33
C VAL A 116 -18.00 -11.10 1.82
N ILE A 117 -17.03 -10.30 2.28
CA ILE A 117 -16.62 -10.27 3.69
C ILE A 117 -17.74 -9.70 4.57
N PHE A 118 -18.45 -8.68 4.11
CA PHE A 118 -19.56 -8.07 4.86
C PHE A 118 -20.73 -9.04 5.04
N PHE A 119 -21.17 -9.74 4.00
CA PHE A 119 -22.31 -10.64 4.08
C PHE A 119 -21.94 -12.04 4.60
N GLY A 120 -20.77 -12.57 4.21
CA GLY A 120 -20.36 -13.94 4.53
C GLY A 120 -19.34 -14.05 5.66
N GLY A 121 -18.72 -12.95 6.08
CA GLY A 121 -17.55 -12.97 6.94
C GLY A 121 -17.78 -13.57 8.32
N ARG A 122 -18.95 -13.37 8.90
CA ARG A 122 -19.32 -13.99 10.19
C ARG A 122 -19.35 -15.51 10.08
N TYR A 123 -19.96 -16.02 9.04
CA TYR A 123 -20.02 -17.46 8.77
C TYR A 123 -18.61 -18.03 8.48
N ILE A 124 -17.80 -17.32 7.70
CA ILE A 124 -16.42 -17.71 7.41
C ILE A 124 -15.59 -17.81 8.69
N LEU A 125 -15.70 -16.82 9.58
CA LEU A 125 -15.01 -16.82 10.87
C LEU A 125 -15.40 -18.01 11.74
N GLU A 126 -16.69 -18.24 11.87
CA GLU A 126 -17.22 -19.33 12.69
C GLU A 126 -16.80 -20.70 12.15
N MET A 127 -16.85 -20.89 10.84
CA MET A 127 -16.47 -22.15 10.16
C MET A 127 -14.96 -22.43 10.25
N LEU A 128 -14.10 -21.40 10.10
CA LEU A 128 -12.65 -21.60 10.03
C LEU A 128 -11.97 -21.54 11.40
N TYR A 129 -12.46 -20.72 12.33
CA TYR A 129 -11.81 -20.41 13.59
C TYR A 129 -12.67 -20.69 14.83
N GLY A 130 -13.97 -20.95 14.62
CA GLY A 130 -14.93 -21.22 15.69
C GLY A 130 -15.54 -19.96 16.32
N PRO A 131 -16.53 -20.14 17.21
CA PRO A 131 -17.32 -19.05 17.80
C PRO A 131 -16.52 -18.02 18.58
N SER A 132 -15.38 -18.42 19.19
CA SER A 132 -14.53 -17.53 19.98
C SER A 132 -13.92 -16.39 19.15
N TYR A 133 -13.86 -16.51 17.83
CA TYR A 133 -13.28 -15.51 16.93
C TYR A 133 -14.31 -14.59 16.25
N ILE A 134 -15.61 -14.70 16.61
CA ILE A 134 -16.68 -13.84 16.04
C ILE A 134 -16.41 -12.37 16.32
N SER A 135 -15.73 -12.03 17.43
CA SER A 135 -15.32 -10.67 17.75
C SER A 135 -14.35 -10.05 16.71
N ALA A 136 -13.68 -10.88 15.90
CA ALA A 136 -12.85 -10.42 14.77
C ALA A 136 -13.67 -9.87 13.58
N TYR A 137 -14.99 -10.08 13.54
CA TYR A 137 -15.83 -9.74 12.38
C TYR A 137 -15.79 -8.24 12.02
N ILE A 138 -16.06 -7.34 12.97
CA ILE A 138 -16.03 -5.90 12.73
C ILE A 138 -14.63 -5.42 12.31
N PRO A 139 -13.55 -5.75 13.05
CA PRO A 139 -12.19 -5.46 12.59
C PRO A 139 -11.88 -6.00 11.19
N MET A 140 -12.33 -7.21 10.84
CA MET A 140 -12.10 -7.82 9.54
C MET A 140 -12.77 -7.02 8.40
N VAL A 141 -14.01 -6.57 8.58
CA VAL A 141 -14.73 -5.71 7.62
C VAL A 141 -13.99 -4.37 7.47
N LEU A 142 -13.60 -3.75 8.57
CA LEU A 142 -12.85 -2.49 8.53
C LEU A 142 -11.49 -2.66 7.82
N LEU A 143 -10.76 -3.73 8.12
CA LEU A 143 -9.48 -4.02 7.48
C LEU A 143 -9.62 -4.34 5.99
N SER A 144 -10.75 -4.88 5.55
CA SER A 144 -11.01 -5.06 4.12
C SER A 144 -11.19 -3.73 3.38
N ILE A 145 -11.80 -2.73 4.04
CA ILE A 145 -11.84 -1.35 3.53
C ILE A 145 -10.44 -0.73 3.52
N GLY A 146 -9.66 -0.92 4.60
CA GLY A 146 -8.26 -0.52 4.65
C GLY A 146 -7.43 -1.12 3.52
N SER A 147 -7.65 -2.39 3.19
CA SER A 147 -6.98 -3.10 2.09
C SER A 147 -7.33 -2.52 0.71
N LEU A 148 -8.57 -2.06 0.49
CA LEU A 148 -8.94 -1.31 -0.71
C LEU A 148 -8.13 -0.01 -0.82
N LEU A 149 -8.08 0.79 0.25
CA LEU A 149 -7.33 2.04 0.27
C LEU A 149 -5.83 1.80 0.03
N SER A 150 -5.26 0.77 0.65
CA SER A 150 -3.88 0.36 0.47
C SER A 150 -3.58 -0.09 -0.97
N SER A 151 -4.50 -0.81 -1.60
CA SER A 151 -4.37 -1.24 -3.00
C SER A 151 -4.36 -0.05 -3.96
N LEU A 152 -5.26 0.93 -3.78
CA LEU A 152 -5.24 2.19 -4.53
C LEU A 152 -3.97 3.00 -4.24
N GLY A 153 -3.52 2.99 -2.97
CA GLY A 153 -2.25 3.57 -2.55
C GLY A 153 -1.05 2.95 -3.26
N THR A 154 -1.09 1.64 -3.52
CA THR A 154 -0.04 0.94 -4.26
C THR A 154 0.03 1.38 -5.72
N VAL A 155 -1.11 1.62 -6.39
CA VAL A 155 -1.13 2.19 -7.74
C VAL A 155 -0.47 3.58 -7.74
N ALA A 156 -0.85 4.44 -6.79
CA ALA A 156 -0.26 5.76 -6.64
C ALA A 156 1.24 5.69 -6.32
N TYR A 157 1.66 4.80 -5.43
CA TYR A 157 3.07 4.57 -5.09
C TYR A 157 3.90 4.24 -6.34
N ARG A 158 3.46 3.27 -7.14
CA ARG A 158 4.16 2.87 -8.37
C ARG A 158 4.17 3.99 -9.40
N PHE A 159 3.08 4.76 -9.49
CA PHE A 159 3.02 5.92 -10.37
C PHE A 159 4.02 7.02 -9.95
N ILE A 160 4.19 7.26 -8.65
CA ILE A 160 5.22 8.15 -8.09
C ILE A 160 6.63 7.65 -8.42
N VAL A 161 6.87 6.33 -8.34
CA VAL A 161 8.16 5.71 -8.72
C VAL A 161 8.49 5.96 -10.19
N LYS A 162 7.50 5.92 -11.09
CA LYS A 162 7.70 6.27 -12.51
C LYS A 162 8.33 7.65 -12.70
N TYR A 163 7.96 8.61 -11.87
CA TYR A 163 8.51 9.98 -11.89
C TYR A 163 9.72 10.16 -10.96
N SER A 164 10.42 9.06 -10.63
CA SER A 164 11.62 9.07 -9.76
C SER A 164 11.37 9.69 -8.37
N GLY A 165 10.15 9.62 -7.85
CA GLY A 165 9.74 10.20 -6.57
C GLY A 165 10.21 9.42 -5.33
N TYR A 166 11.36 8.75 -5.37
CA TYR A 166 11.86 7.89 -4.28
C TYR A 166 12.06 8.65 -2.97
N TYR A 167 12.63 9.86 -3.03
CA TYR A 167 12.82 10.70 -1.86
C TYR A 167 11.50 11.11 -1.22
N PHE A 168 10.53 11.50 -2.06
CA PHE A 168 9.18 11.83 -1.59
C PHE A 168 8.52 10.62 -0.89
N LEU A 169 8.60 9.43 -1.50
CA LEU A 169 8.04 8.21 -0.91
C LEU A 169 8.70 7.86 0.41
N SER A 170 10.02 7.94 0.51
CA SER A 170 10.77 7.71 1.75
C SER A 170 10.29 8.64 2.84
N LYS A 171 10.27 9.96 2.59
CA LYS A 171 9.80 10.97 3.54
C LYS A 171 8.35 10.75 3.94
N LYS A 172 7.47 10.53 2.96
CA LYS A 172 6.05 10.25 3.19
C LYS A 172 5.85 9.04 4.12
N MET A 173 6.49 7.90 3.79
CA MET A 173 6.30 6.67 4.56
C MET A 173 6.86 6.77 5.98
N SER A 174 7.98 7.49 6.17
CA SER A 174 8.51 7.79 7.50
C SER A 174 7.55 8.67 8.32
N VAL A 175 6.96 9.70 7.70
CA VAL A 175 5.95 10.55 8.36
C VAL A 175 4.71 9.73 8.73
N MET A 176 4.24 8.86 7.83
CA MET A 176 3.09 7.99 8.11
C MET A 176 3.37 7.02 9.26
N LEU A 177 4.59 6.45 9.34
CA LEU A 177 5.01 5.64 10.48
C LEU A 177 4.95 6.43 11.80
N LEU A 178 5.48 7.65 11.82
CA LEU A 178 5.46 8.49 13.02
C LEU A 178 4.03 8.88 13.45
N ILE A 179 3.14 9.13 12.51
CA ILE A 179 1.72 9.43 12.79
C ILE A 179 0.98 8.18 13.26
N SER A 180 1.33 7.01 12.72
CA SER A 180 0.62 5.76 13.03
C SER A 180 0.73 5.36 14.51
N ILE A 181 1.87 5.61 15.15
CA ILE A 181 2.11 5.22 16.54
C ILE A 181 1.12 5.91 17.50
N PRO A 182 1.06 7.25 17.58
CA PRO A 182 0.13 7.92 18.49
C PRO A 182 -1.33 7.67 18.09
N LEU A 183 -1.65 7.70 16.80
CA LEU A 183 -3.03 7.47 16.35
C LEU A 183 -3.53 6.08 16.76
N SER A 184 -2.71 5.03 16.54
CA SER A 184 -3.07 3.68 16.95
C SER A 184 -3.20 3.56 18.47
N PHE A 185 -2.28 4.14 19.24
CA PHE A 185 -2.36 4.13 20.69
C PHE A 185 -3.65 4.78 21.23
N PHE A 186 -4.01 5.97 20.72
CA PHE A 186 -5.21 6.67 21.14
C PHE A 186 -6.51 5.96 20.74
N LEU A 187 -6.53 5.20 19.64
CA LEU A 187 -7.70 4.45 19.21
C LEU A 187 -7.78 3.05 19.84
N ILE A 188 -6.65 2.37 20.06
CA ILE A 188 -6.62 1.05 20.68
C ILE A 188 -7.05 1.12 22.14
N LYS A 189 -6.61 2.13 22.89
CA LYS A 189 -6.90 2.27 24.32
C LYS A 189 -8.40 2.22 24.65
N PRO A 190 -9.31 2.97 23.97
CA PRO A 190 -10.76 2.89 24.22
C PRO A 190 -11.50 1.81 23.44
N TYR A 191 -11.00 1.40 22.25
CA TYR A 191 -11.76 0.56 21.30
C TYR A 191 -11.09 -0.79 20.98
N GLY A 192 -9.97 -1.12 21.62
CA GLY A 192 -9.26 -2.39 21.44
C GLY A 192 -8.96 -2.73 19.98
N ILE A 193 -9.31 -3.96 19.57
CA ILE A 193 -9.07 -4.48 18.20
C ILE A 193 -9.80 -3.67 17.11
N THR A 194 -10.97 -3.11 17.43
CA THR A 194 -11.71 -2.24 16.50
C THR A 194 -10.99 -0.91 16.29
N GLY A 195 -10.43 -0.34 17.38
CA GLY A 195 -9.60 0.86 17.32
C GLY A 195 -8.35 0.66 16.46
N ALA A 196 -7.72 -0.51 16.54
CA ALA A 196 -6.60 -0.88 15.68
C ALA A 196 -6.98 -0.92 14.19
N ALA A 197 -8.17 -1.46 13.86
CA ALA A 197 -8.66 -1.48 12.49
C ALA A 197 -9.03 -0.07 11.98
N CYS A 198 -9.66 0.76 12.82
CA CYS A 198 -9.96 2.15 12.49
C CYS A 198 -8.69 2.98 12.22
N SER A 199 -7.65 2.81 13.06
CA SER A 199 -6.37 3.50 12.84
C SER A 199 -5.76 3.16 11.49
N THR A 200 -5.84 1.88 11.07
CA THR A 200 -5.38 1.44 9.75
C THR A 200 -6.10 2.18 8.64
N ILE A 201 -7.44 2.25 8.67
CA ILE A 201 -8.23 2.96 7.65
C ILE A 201 -7.83 4.43 7.57
N ILE A 202 -7.73 5.10 8.71
CA ILE A 202 -7.39 6.54 8.76
C ILE A 202 -6.02 6.79 8.16
N ILE A 203 -5.02 5.96 8.51
CA ILE A 203 -3.66 6.08 7.99
C ILE A 203 -3.60 5.82 6.49
N GLU A 204 -4.24 4.76 6.02
CA GLU A 204 -4.28 4.45 4.58
C GLU A 204 -5.00 5.56 3.81
N PHE A 205 -6.09 6.11 4.34
CA PHE A 205 -6.81 7.22 3.72
C PHE A 205 -5.94 8.49 3.62
N ILE A 206 -5.28 8.88 4.69
CA ILE A 206 -4.37 10.05 4.71
C ILE A 206 -3.21 9.83 3.72
N SER A 207 -2.64 8.62 3.72
CA SER A 207 -1.54 8.24 2.84
C SER A 207 -1.94 8.27 1.36
N LEU A 208 -3.13 7.71 1.04
CA LEU A 208 -3.65 7.64 -0.33
C LEU A 208 -3.99 9.02 -0.89
N THR A 209 -4.67 9.86 -0.10
CA THR A 209 -5.23 11.13 -0.54
C THR A 209 -4.27 12.28 -0.21
N PHE A 210 -4.34 12.76 1.02
CA PHE A 210 -3.71 14.00 1.44
C PHE A 210 -2.20 14.01 1.15
N MET A 211 -1.46 12.98 1.57
CA MET A 211 -0.03 12.93 1.39
C MET A 211 0.40 12.81 -0.07
N ASN A 212 -0.31 12.03 -0.88
CA ASN A 212 0.04 11.84 -2.29
C ASN A 212 -0.22 13.08 -3.15
N TYR A 213 -1.17 13.95 -2.76
CA TYR A 213 -1.52 15.13 -3.56
C TYR A 213 -0.44 16.21 -3.55
N PHE A 214 0.49 16.18 -2.60
CA PHE A 214 1.66 17.05 -2.60
C PHE A 214 2.74 16.66 -3.63
N PHE A 215 2.62 15.49 -4.24
CA PHE A 215 3.60 15.05 -5.24
C PHE A 215 3.36 15.71 -6.60
N CYS A 216 4.45 16.28 -7.20
CA CYS A 216 4.47 16.81 -8.57
C CYS A 216 3.22 17.61 -8.96
N LYS A 217 2.94 18.69 -8.22
CA LYS A 217 1.81 19.60 -8.50
C LYS A 217 0.45 18.89 -8.59
N GLY A 218 0.26 17.81 -7.84
CA GLY A 218 -1.02 17.12 -7.76
C GLY A 218 -1.28 16.13 -8.90
N ILE A 219 -0.27 15.58 -9.55
CA ILE A 219 -0.44 14.58 -10.62
C ILE A 219 -1.26 13.38 -10.16
N ILE A 220 -1.11 12.96 -8.88
CA ILE A 220 -1.90 11.88 -8.28
C ILE A 220 -3.37 12.29 -8.11
N PHE A 221 -3.63 13.55 -7.77
CA PHE A 221 -5.00 14.07 -7.71
C PHE A 221 -5.67 14.00 -9.10
N ASN A 222 -4.96 14.39 -10.17
CA ASN A 222 -5.45 14.29 -11.54
C ASN A 222 -5.73 12.83 -11.94
N MET A 223 -4.89 11.88 -11.51
CA MET A 223 -5.10 10.44 -11.72
C MET A 223 -6.38 9.97 -10.99
N HIS A 224 -6.58 10.34 -9.73
CA HIS A 224 -7.78 9.99 -8.97
C HIS A 224 -9.02 10.66 -9.58
N LYS A 225 -8.94 11.93 -9.97
CA LYS A 225 -10.02 12.63 -10.69
C LYS A 225 -10.40 11.91 -11.98
N ALA A 226 -9.41 11.48 -12.77
CA ALA A 226 -9.66 10.71 -14.00
C ALA A 226 -10.27 9.33 -13.70
N SER A 227 -9.95 8.73 -12.54
CA SER A 227 -10.51 7.44 -12.13
C SER A 227 -12.01 7.48 -11.87
N PHE A 228 -12.53 8.59 -11.32
CA PHE A 228 -13.92 8.68 -10.87
C PHE A 228 -14.80 9.63 -11.71
N LEU A 229 -14.21 10.60 -12.43
CA LEU A 229 -14.98 11.60 -13.18
C LEU A 229 -14.94 11.40 -14.71
N LYS A 230 -13.98 10.66 -15.26
CA LYS A 230 -13.91 10.39 -16.71
C LYS A 230 -14.22 8.93 -16.97
N TRP A 231 -15.47 8.64 -17.27
CA TRP A 231 -15.93 7.27 -17.60
C TRP A 231 -15.69 6.89 -19.08
N TRP A 232 -15.17 7.81 -19.92
CA TRP A 232 -14.96 7.63 -21.36
C TRP A 232 -13.51 7.86 -21.77
#